data_78bda4413b159757696d92293a95bd3e
#
_entry.id   78bda4413b159757696d92293a95bd3e
#
_cell.length_a   1.000
_cell.length_b   1.000
_cell.length_c   1.000
_cell.angle_alpha   90.00
_cell.angle_beta   90.00
_cell.angle_gamma   90.00
#
_symmetry.space_group_name_H-M   'P 1'
#
loop_
_entity.id
_entity.type
_entity.pdbx_description
1 polymer ?
#
loop_
_entity_poly.entity_id
_entity_poly.type
_entity_poly.pdbx_seq_one_letter_code
_entity_poly.pdbx_strand_id
1 'polypeptide(L)'
;MSQRITIDPITRIEGHLRIDCEIEQGKVVKAWSSGTMWRGMEEIVKGHDPRDAWIIVQRICGVCTTIHAIASVRAVENALKMEIPVNAQYIRNLILAAHQIHDHIVHFYQLSALDWVDVTSALKADPAKAEAMLKGVSTWSLNSAAEFAKVKQKIQALVDSGQLGIFANGYWGHSEMKLSPEVNLIAVAHYLQALECQRDANRIVAILGGKTPHIQNLAVGGVANPINLDAPSVLNLERLMYVKSFIDKLGDFIEQVYKPDAVIFAASYPQWLQLGKAADFYLAVPDLPVDRKGETFAIPGGYMKGADFTTFRPITSHTDKYLIDGIEESGKHAWYKDDQPLKPWEGETNPQYTGWEEDGKYSWVKAPTFYGKPVEVGPLAWLLCGLAAKHEGTVAHYEGMSTLYQTLTGQTLTPDQLQSTWGRILGRAVRTGVLQDSLTQQYQLLIDNIKRGDVETFVKPEFPAGEIRGVGFEEASRGMLSHWIVIKDGKIANYQAVVPSTWNAGPRNFNDEPGPYERALIGTTVADPEKPLEVVRTVHSFDPCMSCAVHMVDLTGKELSKVKVL
;
A
#
# COMPACT_ATOMS: atom_id res chain seq x y z
N MET A 1 -12.66 22.26 27.61
CA MET A 1 -13.09 22.97 26.38
C MET A 1 -12.64 22.08 25.23
N SER A 2 -13.52 21.87 24.27
CA SER A 2 -13.17 21.20 23.02
C SER A 2 -12.29 22.11 22.18
N GLN A 3 -11.25 21.56 21.56
CA GLN A 3 -10.36 22.24 20.63
C GLN A 3 -10.41 21.52 19.30
N ARG A 4 -10.52 22.25 18.20
CA ARG A 4 -10.43 21.69 16.84
C ARG A 4 -9.07 21.95 16.25
N ILE A 5 -8.48 20.92 15.65
CA ILE A 5 -7.29 21.02 14.82
C ILE A 5 -7.60 20.56 13.41
N THR A 6 -6.95 21.18 12.43
CA THR A 6 -7.04 20.80 11.01
C THR A 6 -5.64 20.67 10.46
N ILE A 7 -5.36 19.54 9.82
CA ILE A 7 -4.12 19.32 9.08
C ILE A 7 -4.48 19.21 7.60
N ASP A 8 -4.13 20.25 6.82
CA ASP A 8 -4.47 20.36 5.40
C ASP A 8 -3.34 21.08 4.63
N PRO A 9 -2.60 20.35 3.79
CA PRO A 9 -2.68 18.91 3.54
C PRO A 9 -1.86 18.07 4.54
N ILE A 10 -2.20 16.79 4.67
CA ILE A 10 -1.25 15.79 5.19
C ILE A 10 -0.11 15.66 4.16
N THR A 11 1.12 15.82 4.61
CA THR A 11 2.33 15.71 3.78
C THR A 11 2.91 14.29 3.78
N ARG A 12 3.90 14.00 2.91
CA ARG A 12 4.56 12.68 2.77
C ARG A 12 3.57 11.54 2.50
N ILE A 13 2.57 11.83 1.71
CA ILE A 13 1.59 10.88 1.16
C ILE A 13 1.48 11.10 -0.36
N GLU A 14 0.76 10.25 -1.03
CA GLU A 14 0.36 10.49 -2.42
C GLU A 14 -1.01 11.16 -2.45
N GLY A 15 -1.13 12.28 -3.21
CA GLY A 15 -2.38 13.03 -3.37
C GLY A 15 -2.70 13.99 -2.21
N HIS A 16 -3.97 14.36 -2.06
CA HIS A 16 -4.44 15.43 -1.18
C HIS A 16 -5.42 14.91 -0.13
N LEU A 17 -5.02 14.97 1.13
CA LEU A 17 -5.79 14.56 2.29
C LEU A 17 -5.82 15.68 3.33
N ARG A 18 -7.01 15.98 3.80
CA ARG A 18 -7.26 16.81 4.98
C ARG A 18 -7.77 15.93 6.12
N ILE A 19 -7.27 16.17 7.31
CA ILE A 19 -7.73 15.55 8.55
C ILE A 19 -8.16 16.66 9.51
N ASP A 20 -9.40 16.57 9.99
CA ASP A 20 -9.91 17.39 11.07
C ASP A 20 -10.08 16.51 12.32
N CYS A 21 -9.71 17.03 13.48
CA CYS A 21 -9.91 16.35 14.77
C CYS A 21 -10.51 17.31 15.79
N GLU A 22 -11.46 16.81 16.56
CA GLU A 22 -11.92 17.43 17.79
C GLU A 22 -11.19 16.80 18.98
N ILE A 23 -10.58 17.66 19.82
CA ILE A 23 -9.76 17.23 20.95
C ILE A 23 -10.43 17.68 22.23
N GLU A 24 -10.65 16.75 23.15
CA GLU A 24 -11.10 17.01 24.52
C GLU A 24 -10.12 16.37 25.50
N GLN A 25 -9.72 17.13 26.52
CA GLN A 25 -8.78 16.67 27.55
C GLN A 25 -7.49 16.04 26.97
N GLY A 26 -7.00 16.61 25.85
CA GLY A 26 -5.79 16.13 25.17
C GLY A 26 -5.95 14.84 24.36
N LYS A 27 -7.19 14.38 24.11
CA LYS A 27 -7.49 13.19 23.31
C LYS A 27 -8.43 13.52 22.16
N VAL A 28 -8.23 12.89 21.03
CA VAL A 28 -9.13 12.95 19.89
C VAL A 28 -10.44 12.24 20.23
N VAL A 29 -11.57 12.95 20.15
CA VAL A 29 -12.91 12.43 20.39
C VAL A 29 -13.73 12.26 19.13
N LYS A 30 -13.44 13.08 18.08
CA LYS A 30 -14.01 12.95 16.74
C LYS A 30 -12.93 13.23 15.70
N ALA A 31 -13.06 12.61 14.54
CA ALA A 31 -12.18 12.84 13.39
C ALA A 31 -12.98 12.79 12.08
N TRP A 32 -12.48 13.51 11.07
CA TRP A 32 -13.01 13.53 9.71
C TRP A 32 -11.86 13.37 8.73
N SER A 33 -12.01 12.45 7.80
CA SER A 33 -11.07 12.17 6.72
C SER A 33 -11.62 12.70 5.39
N SER A 34 -10.99 13.71 4.84
CA SER A 34 -11.46 14.39 3.63
C SER A 34 -10.45 14.27 2.50
N GLY A 35 -10.75 13.48 1.48
CA GLY A 35 -10.06 13.59 0.20
C GLY A 35 -10.50 14.90 -0.49
N THR A 36 -9.54 15.77 -0.82
CA THR A 36 -9.81 17.14 -1.27
C THR A 36 -9.60 17.34 -2.77
N MET A 37 -9.38 16.26 -3.53
CA MET A 37 -9.15 16.30 -4.98
C MET A 37 -10.00 15.23 -5.71
N TRP A 38 -10.48 15.50 -6.93
CA TRP A 38 -11.22 14.57 -7.81
C TRP A 38 -10.79 14.71 -9.28
N ARG A 39 -10.61 13.67 -10.11
CA ARG A 39 -10.12 13.73 -11.51
C ARG A 39 -11.01 13.03 -12.54
N GLY A 40 -12.05 12.28 -12.13
CA GLY A 40 -13.02 11.64 -13.03
C GLY A 40 -12.46 10.54 -13.94
N MET A 41 -11.48 9.77 -13.49
CA MET A 41 -10.85 8.71 -14.31
C MET A 41 -11.85 7.64 -14.76
N GLU A 42 -12.84 7.34 -13.95
CA GLU A 42 -13.92 6.40 -14.26
C GLU A 42 -14.78 6.89 -15.43
N GLU A 43 -15.02 8.19 -15.54
CA GLU A 43 -15.76 8.81 -16.64
C GLU A 43 -14.91 8.87 -17.92
N ILE A 44 -13.60 9.13 -17.79
CA ILE A 44 -12.68 9.24 -18.94
C ILE A 44 -12.63 7.95 -19.74
N VAL A 45 -12.70 6.79 -19.10
CA VAL A 45 -12.58 5.50 -19.82
C VAL A 45 -13.87 5.04 -20.50
N LYS A 46 -15.02 5.63 -20.18
CA LYS A 46 -16.31 5.29 -20.85
C LYS A 46 -16.21 5.55 -22.35
N GLY A 47 -16.73 4.62 -23.15
CA GLY A 47 -16.71 4.67 -24.62
C GLY A 47 -15.40 4.24 -25.28
N HIS A 48 -14.33 4.06 -24.50
CA HIS A 48 -13.06 3.54 -25.03
C HIS A 48 -13.11 2.04 -25.31
N ASP A 49 -12.09 1.55 -26.02
CA ASP A 49 -11.87 0.12 -26.21
C ASP A 49 -11.45 -0.52 -24.88
N PRO A 50 -12.04 -1.63 -24.45
CA PRO A 50 -11.65 -2.29 -23.20
C PRO A 50 -10.17 -2.73 -23.15
N ARG A 51 -9.56 -2.98 -24.31
CA ARG A 51 -8.13 -3.33 -24.41
C ARG A 51 -7.20 -2.20 -24.01
N ASP A 52 -7.67 -0.95 -24.08
CA ASP A 52 -6.89 0.26 -23.77
C ASP A 52 -7.18 0.81 -22.36
N ALA A 53 -8.18 0.26 -21.65
CA ALA A 53 -8.56 0.74 -20.33
C ALA A 53 -7.37 0.82 -19.36
N TRP A 54 -6.54 -0.21 -19.31
CA TRP A 54 -5.37 -0.29 -18.41
C TRP A 54 -4.34 0.82 -18.66
N ILE A 55 -4.16 1.25 -19.92
CA ILE A 55 -3.23 2.34 -20.28
C ILE A 55 -3.71 3.66 -19.65
N ILE A 56 -5.03 3.88 -19.60
CA ILE A 56 -5.64 5.08 -19.04
C ILE A 56 -5.64 4.99 -17.51
N VAL A 57 -6.22 3.93 -16.94
CA VAL A 57 -6.43 3.83 -15.48
C VAL A 57 -5.15 3.66 -14.68
N GLN A 58 -4.05 3.17 -15.27
CA GLN A 58 -2.77 3.21 -14.58
C GLN A 58 -2.32 4.63 -14.22
N ARG A 59 -2.87 5.68 -14.86
CA ARG A 59 -2.63 7.10 -14.53
C ARG A 59 -3.43 7.57 -13.31
N ILE A 60 -4.26 6.72 -12.73
CA ILE A 60 -4.90 7.00 -11.44
C ILE A 60 -3.81 7.36 -10.42
N CYS A 61 -2.70 6.62 -10.40
CA CYS A 61 -1.62 6.87 -9.46
C CYS A 61 -0.24 6.74 -10.11
N GLY A 62 0.67 7.64 -9.76
CA GLY A 62 2.07 7.59 -10.16
C GLY A 62 2.95 6.75 -9.21
N VAL A 63 2.47 6.42 -8.01
CA VAL A 63 3.15 5.57 -7.02
C VAL A 63 2.74 4.11 -7.21
N CYS A 64 1.45 3.75 -7.03
CA CYS A 64 0.95 2.39 -7.22
C CYS A 64 0.52 2.10 -8.67
N THR A 65 1.26 2.58 -9.61
CA THR A 65 0.96 2.64 -11.04
C THR A 65 0.71 1.28 -11.69
N THR A 66 1.56 0.30 -11.40
CA THR A 66 1.51 -1.05 -11.96
C THR A 66 0.23 -1.80 -11.57
N ILE A 67 -0.21 -1.60 -10.35
CA ILE A 67 -1.31 -2.35 -9.73
C ILE A 67 -2.63 -2.04 -10.41
N HIS A 68 -2.94 -0.77 -10.68
CA HIS A 68 -4.13 -0.37 -11.43
C HIS A 68 -4.16 -0.96 -12.83
N ALA A 69 -3.01 -1.01 -13.50
CA ALA A 69 -2.91 -1.59 -14.83
C ALA A 69 -3.27 -3.09 -14.84
N ILE A 70 -2.73 -3.84 -13.88
CA ILE A 70 -2.97 -5.29 -13.79
C ILE A 70 -4.41 -5.58 -13.35
N ALA A 71 -4.95 -4.87 -12.37
CA ALA A 71 -6.36 -5.01 -11.98
C ALA A 71 -7.31 -4.72 -13.16
N SER A 72 -6.98 -3.73 -14.00
CA SER A 72 -7.78 -3.39 -15.18
C SER A 72 -7.77 -4.48 -16.25
N VAL A 73 -6.60 -5.04 -16.62
CA VAL A 73 -6.59 -6.15 -17.58
C VAL A 73 -7.29 -7.39 -17.02
N ARG A 74 -7.14 -7.69 -15.72
CA ARG A 74 -7.88 -8.77 -15.05
C ARG A 74 -9.40 -8.57 -15.11
N ALA A 75 -9.90 -7.34 -14.98
CA ALA A 75 -11.32 -7.04 -15.09
C ALA A 75 -11.87 -7.37 -16.48
N VAL A 76 -11.13 -7.04 -17.54
CA VAL A 76 -11.52 -7.38 -18.92
C VAL A 76 -11.40 -8.87 -19.18
N GLU A 77 -10.32 -9.52 -18.75
CA GLU A 77 -10.09 -10.97 -18.86
C GLU A 77 -11.20 -11.76 -18.13
N ASN A 78 -11.60 -11.29 -16.95
CA ASN A 78 -12.72 -11.87 -16.20
C ASN A 78 -14.05 -11.73 -16.96
N ALA A 79 -14.34 -10.54 -17.53
CA ALA A 79 -15.54 -10.34 -18.35
C ALA A 79 -15.58 -11.27 -19.57
N LEU A 80 -14.43 -11.57 -20.16
CA LEU A 80 -14.26 -12.48 -21.29
C LEU A 80 -14.13 -13.96 -20.89
N LYS A 81 -14.01 -14.24 -19.58
CA LYS A 81 -13.73 -15.59 -19.03
C LYS A 81 -12.47 -16.21 -19.66
N MET A 82 -11.45 -15.41 -19.83
CA MET A 82 -10.20 -15.83 -20.48
C MET A 82 -9.27 -16.58 -19.52
N GLU A 83 -8.61 -17.59 -20.05
CA GLU A 83 -7.40 -18.17 -19.46
C GLU A 83 -6.19 -17.55 -20.13
N ILE A 84 -5.19 -17.12 -19.38
CA ILE A 84 -3.97 -16.51 -19.93
C ILE A 84 -2.77 -17.46 -19.78
N PRO A 85 -1.70 -17.30 -20.61
CA PRO A 85 -0.50 -18.11 -20.46
C PRO A 85 0.09 -17.98 -19.06
N VAL A 86 0.58 -19.09 -18.51
CA VAL A 86 1.14 -19.10 -17.15
C VAL A 86 2.41 -18.23 -17.05
N ASN A 87 3.21 -18.13 -18.11
CA ASN A 87 4.36 -17.19 -18.14
C ASN A 87 3.91 -15.75 -18.00
N ALA A 88 2.75 -15.38 -18.55
CA ALA A 88 2.18 -14.05 -18.36
C ALA A 88 1.81 -13.81 -16.89
N GLN A 89 1.25 -14.81 -16.19
CA GLN A 89 1.01 -14.71 -14.75
C GLN A 89 2.33 -14.51 -13.98
N TYR A 90 3.34 -15.33 -14.24
CA TYR A 90 4.63 -15.22 -13.57
C TYR A 90 5.31 -13.87 -13.81
N ILE A 91 5.29 -13.35 -15.04
CA ILE A 91 5.86 -12.03 -15.37
C ILE A 91 5.08 -10.92 -14.65
N ARG A 92 3.74 -10.96 -14.65
CA ARG A 92 2.91 -10.02 -13.90
C ARG A 92 3.19 -10.09 -12.39
N ASN A 93 3.32 -11.29 -11.83
CA ASN A 93 3.61 -11.51 -10.42
C ASN A 93 5.01 -10.98 -10.02
N LEU A 94 6.02 -11.19 -10.87
CA LEU A 94 7.36 -10.62 -10.66
C LEU A 94 7.33 -9.09 -10.64
N ILE A 95 6.58 -8.48 -11.54
CA ILE A 95 6.39 -7.03 -11.58
C ILE A 95 5.66 -6.54 -10.33
N LEU A 96 4.56 -7.21 -9.95
CA LEU A 96 3.75 -6.87 -8.77
C LEU A 96 4.55 -6.98 -7.47
N ALA A 97 5.20 -8.12 -7.24
CA ALA A 97 5.96 -8.34 -6.03
C ALA A 97 7.12 -7.35 -5.89
N ALA A 98 7.90 -7.12 -6.97
CA ALA A 98 8.98 -6.14 -6.96
C ALA A 98 8.46 -4.71 -6.71
N HIS A 99 7.32 -4.34 -7.31
CA HIS A 99 6.70 -3.04 -7.11
C HIS A 99 6.19 -2.86 -5.66
N GLN A 100 5.53 -3.87 -5.10
CA GLN A 100 5.05 -3.81 -3.72
C GLN A 100 6.20 -3.78 -2.70
N ILE A 101 7.28 -4.51 -2.92
CA ILE A 101 8.51 -4.42 -2.12
C ILE A 101 9.07 -3.00 -2.14
N HIS A 102 9.18 -2.41 -3.34
CA HIS A 102 9.56 -1.00 -3.50
C HIS A 102 8.68 -0.08 -2.66
N ASP A 103 7.35 -0.18 -2.79
CA ASP A 103 6.40 0.66 -2.08
C ASP A 103 6.50 0.53 -0.56
N HIS A 104 6.68 -0.69 -0.05
CA HIS A 104 6.80 -0.93 1.39
C HIS A 104 8.10 -0.36 1.97
N ILE A 105 9.20 -0.46 1.24
CA ILE A 105 10.49 0.14 1.64
C ILE A 105 10.38 1.67 1.62
N VAL A 106 9.81 2.25 0.56
CA VAL A 106 9.58 3.70 0.45
C VAL A 106 8.68 4.18 1.58
N HIS A 107 7.58 3.46 1.86
CA HIS A 107 6.67 3.84 2.93
C HIS A 107 7.40 3.90 4.28
N PHE A 108 8.13 2.85 4.63
CA PHE A 108 8.79 2.79 5.93
C PHE A 108 9.83 3.91 6.07
N TYR A 109 10.79 4.01 5.15
CA TYR A 109 11.92 4.92 5.29
C TYR A 109 11.60 6.36 4.89
N GLN A 110 10.97 6.59 3.73
CA GLN A 110 10.81 7.93 3.18
C GLN A 110 9.52 8.62 3.62
N LEU A 111 8.45 7.87 3.91
CA LEU A 111 7.16 8.45 4.27
C LEU A 111 6.89 8.42 5.77
N SER A 112 7.11 7.30 6.45
CA SER A 112 6.73 7.09 7.85
C SER A 112 7.86 7.33 8.86
N ALA A 113 9.10 6.93 8.57
CA ALA A 113 10.20 6.96 9.55
C ALA A 113 10.45 8.37 10.13
N LEU A 114 10.26 9.42 9.33
CA LEU A 114 10.46 10.81 9.77
C LEU A 114 9.45 11.27 10.84
N ASP A 115 8.40 10.50 11.10
CA ASP A 115 7.50 10.73 12.24
C ASP A 115 8.08 10.20 13.56
N TRP A 116 9.08 9.35 13.51
CA TRP A 116 9.64 8.63 14.64
C TRP A 116 11.10 9.02 14.91
N VAL A 117 11.81 9.49 13.87
CA VAL A 117 13.25 9.76 13.85
C VAL A 117 13.53 11.26 13.96
N ASP A 118 14.25 11.66 15.00
CA ASP A 118 14.84 12.99 15.11
C ASP A 118 16.23 12.99 14.46
N VAL A 119 16.32 13.48 13.23
CA VAL A 119 17.56 13.48 12.45
C VAL A 119 18.66 14.30 13.12
N THR A 120 18.32 15.40 13.82
CA THR A 120 19.29 16.24 14.50
C THR A 120 19.84 15.57 15.77
N SER A 121 19.06 14.73 16.42
CA SER A 121 19.50 13.94 17.57
C SER A 121 20.62 12.96 17.20
N ALA A 122 20.67 12.46 15.95
CA ALA A 122 21.72 11.59 15.45
C ALA A 122 23.13 12.22 15.55
N LEU A 123 23.24 13.55 15.59
CA LEU A 123 24.53 14.24 15.79
C LEU A 123 25.14 14.00 17.17
N LYS A 124 24.36 13.56 18.17
CA LYS A 124 24.83 13.22 19.51
C LYS A 124 25.28 11.76 19.64
N ALA A 125 25.02 10.93 18.60
CA ALA A 125 25.30 9.50 18.62
C ALA A 125 26.79 9.18 18.64
N ASP A 126 27.12 8.06 19.28
CA ASP A 126 28.42 7.39 19.17
C ASP A 126 28.34 6.29 18.09
N PRO A 127 29.05 6.42 16.95
CA PRO A 127 29.07 5.41 15.89
C PRO A 127 29.45 4.00 16.36
N ALA A 128 30.37 3.87 17.34
CA ALA A 128 30.78 2.56 17.84
C ALA A 128 29.67 1.91 18.68
N LYS A 129 28.91 2.70 19.43
CA LYS A 129 27.72 2.20 20.16
C LYS A 129 26.63 1.81 19.19
N ALA A 130 26.40 2.59 18.10
CA ALA A 130 25.42 2.24 17.06
C ALA A 130 25.74 0.88 16.42
N GLU A 131 27.01 0.63 16.07
CA GLU A 131 27.46 -0.70 15.59
C GLU A 131 27.20 -1.79 16.64
N ALA A 132 27.55 -1.53 17.90
CA ALA A 132 27.39 -2.51 18.98
C ALA A 132 25.93 -2.91 19.22
N MET A 133 24.97 -1.98 19.06
CA MET A 133 23.53 -2.24 19.19
C MET A 133 23.01 -3.23 18.15
N LEU A 134 23.61 -3.27 16.96
CA LEU A 134 23.20 -4.17 15.88
C LEU A 134 23.92 -5.53 15.92
N LYS A 135 24.93 -5.72 16.79
CA LYS A 135 25.57 -7.03 16.99
C LYS A 135 24.55 -8.05 17.49
N GLY A 136 24.43 -9.16 16.79
CA GLY A 136 23.45 -10.21 17.09
C GLY A 136 22.04 -9.96 16.54
N VAL A 137 21.79 -8.78 15.94
CA VAL A 137 20.53 -8.45 15.28
C VAL A 137 20.68 -8.56 13.76
N SER A 138 21.81 -8.11 13.21
CA SER A 138 22.05 -8.02 11.78
C SER A 138 23.52 -8.28 11.44
N THR A 139 23.76 -8.94 10.31
CA THR A 139 25.10 -9.15 9.73
C THR A 139 25.35 -8.24 8.53
N TRP A 140 24.53 -7.23 8.33
CA TRP A 140 24.64 -6.29 7.22
C TRP A 140 25.98 -5.55 7.25
N SER A 141 26.75 -5.64 6.17
CA SER A 141 28.15 -5.17 6.11
C SER A 141 28.30 -3.66 6.28
N LEU A 142 27.25 -2.87 6.01
CA LEU A 142 27.24 -1.42 6.19
C LEU A 142 26.85 -1.00 7.63
N ASN A 143 26.58 -1.94 8.53
CA ASN A 143 26.35 -1.70 9.95
C ASN A 143 27.68 -1.59 10.72
N SER A 144 28.50 -0.62 10.33
CA SER A 144 29.83 -0.42 10.93
C SER A 144 30.00 1.01 11.46
N ALA A 145 30.82 1.17 12.49
CA ALA A 145 31.16 2.47 13.05
C ALA A 145 31.72 3.44 12.00
N ALA A 146 32.47 2.93 11.03
CA ALA A 146 33.02 3.74 9.93
C ALA A 146 31.91 4.31 9.03
N GLU A 147 30.92 3.51 8.65
CA GLU A 147 29.78 3.98 7.85
C GLU A 147 28.88 4.93 8.66
N PHE A 148 28.59 4.63 9.91
CA PHE A 148 27.82 5.53 10.78
C PHE A 148 28.53 6.87 10.99
N ALA A 149 29.87 6.89 11.13
CA ALA A 149 30.62 8.14 11.20
C ALA A 149 30.51 8.97 9.92
N LYS A 150 30.56 8.35 8.73
CA LYS A 150 30.33 9.05 7.45
C LYS A 150 28.93 9.65 7.36
N VAL A 151 27.89 8.90 7.78
CA VAL A 151 26.52 9.40 7.79
C VAL A 151 26.38 10.58 8.76
N LYS A 152 26.95 10.48 9.96
CA LYS A 152 26.95 11.58 10.93
C LYS A 152 27.60 12.85 10.36
N GLN A 153 28.71 12.73 9.64
CA GLN A 153 29.35 13.86 8.95
C GLN A 153 28.44 14.48 7.89
N LYS A 154 27.72 13.66 7.11
CA LYS A 154 26.73 14.17 6.13
C LYS A 154 25.58 14.93 6.80
N ILE A 155 25.05 14.41 7.92
CA ILE A 155 24.01 15.11 8.69
C ILE A 155 24.54 16.47 9.19
N GLN A 156 25.76 16.50 9.75
CA GLN A 156 26.39 17.74 10.22
C GLN A 156 26.49 18.77 9.08
N ALA A 157 26.97 18.36 7.90
CA ALA A 157 27.10 19.25 6.75
C ALA A 157 25.72 19.80 6.29
N LEU A 158 24.66 18.98 6.32
CA LEU A 158 23.30 19.43 6.01
C LEU A 158 22.80 20.46 7.03
N VAL A 159 23.02 20.23 8.31
CA VAL A 159 22.62 21.17 9.38
C VAL A 159 23.40 22.47 9.25
N ASP A 160 24.71 22.41 9.05
CA ASP A 160 25.58 23.60 8.91
C ASP A 160 25.24 24.45 7.69
N SER A 161 24.77 23.81 6.60
CA SER A 161 24.36 24.52 5.38
C SER A 161 22.99 25.21 5.50
N GLY A 162 22.19 24.87 6.51
CA GLY A 162 20.79 25.30 6.63
C GLY A 162 19.85 24.71 5.57
N GLN A 163 20.33 23.83 4.70
CA GLN A 163 19.56 23.20 3.61
C GLN A 163 19.09 21.81 4.02
N LEU A 164 18.17 21.74 4.97
CA LEU A 164 17.70 20.50 5.53
C LEU A 164 16.80 19.69 4.59
N GLY A 165 16.24 20.33 3.56
CA GLY A 165 15.38 19.67 2.58
C GLY A 165 14.22 18.91 3.22
N ILE A 166 14.05 17.65 2.82
CA ILE A 166 12.98 16.76 3.32
C ILE A 166 13.09 16.46 4.82
N PHE A 167 14.24 16.67 5.44
CA PHE A 167 14.42 16.47 6.88
C PHE A 167 13.87 17.63 7.71
N ALA A 168 13.54 18.78 7.11
CA ALA A 168 12.91 19.91 7.77
C ALA A 168 11.41 19.68 8.04
N ASN A 169 11.07 18.59 8.73
CA ASN A 169 9.68 18.18 8.95
C ASN A 169 8.94 18.94 10.08
N GLY A 170 9.64 19.83 10.79
CA GLY A 170 9.06 20.63 11.87
C GLY A 170 8.86 19.93 13.22
N TYR A 171 9.13 18.63 13.31
CA TYR A 171 8.90 17.83 14.53
C TYR A 171 10.16 17.54 15.35
N TRP A 172 11.34 17.99 14.94
CA TRP A 172 12.56 17.79 15.69
C TRP A 172 12.49 18.40 17.09
N GLY A 173 12.88 17.63 18.09
CA GLY A 173 12.76 18.01 19.49
C GLY A 173 11.35 17.87 20.06
N HIS A 174 10.39 17.31 19.32
CA HIS A 174 9.07 17.01 19.86
C HIS A 174 9.17 15.99 20.99
N SER A 175 8.39 16.19 22.07
CA SER A 175 8.45 15.35 23.29
C SER A 175 8.18 13.86 23.03
N GLU A 176 7.47 13.55 21.95
CA GLU A 176 7.16 12.18 21.54
C GLU A 176 8.21 11.54 20.62
N MET A 177 9.30 12.24 20.26
CA MET A 177 10.48 11.68 19.59
C MET A 177 11.39 11.01 20.62
N LYS A 178 11.31 9.68 20.79
CA LYS A 178 11.92 8.94 21.92
C LYS A 178 13.08 8.00 21.53
N LEU A 179 13.47 7.96 20.25
CA LEU A 179 14.63 7.14 19.84
C LEU A 179 15.91 7.69 20.44
N SER A 180 16.81 6.79 20.85
CA SER A 180 18.16 7.19 21.28
C SER A 180 18.94 7.83 20.12
N PRO A 181 19.96 8.65 20.38
CA PRO A 181 20.80 9.20 19.33
C PRO A 181 21.38 8.13 18.39
N GLU A 182 21.79 6.99 18.94
CA GLU A 182 22.34 5.88 18.16
C GLU A 182 21.31 5.27 17.22
N VAL A 183 20.07 5.03 17.69
CA VAL A 183 18.98 4.51 16.85
C VAL A 183 18.59 5.53 15.78
N ASN A 184 18.57 6.83 16.10
CA ASN A 184 18.35 7.88 15.09
C ASN A 184 19.46 7.86 14.01
N LEU A 185 20.73 7.65 14.37
CA LEU A 185 21.83 7.55 13.42
C LEU A 185 21.72 6.30 12.54
N ILE A 186 21.39 5.15 13.12
CA ILE A 186 21.12 3.90 12.39
C ILE A 186 19.99 4.14 11.39
N ALA A 187 18.88 4.72 11.83
CA ALA A 187 17.72 5.00 11.00
C ALA A 187 18.04 5.88 9.79
N VAL A 188 18.83 6.95 9.97
CA VAL A 188 19.26 7.81 8.86
C VAL A 188 20.22 7.08 7.92
N ALA A 189 21.12 6.24 8.43
CA ALA A 189 22.00 5.43 7.60
C ALA A 189 21.20 4.46 6.72
N HIS A 190 20.26 3.75 7.32
CA HIS A 190 19.39 2.82 6.61
C HIS A 190 18.41 3.52 5.65
N TYR A 191 17.94 4.72 5.99
CA TYR A 191 17.18 5.57 5.05
C TYR A 191 17.96 5.81 3.73
N LEU A 192 19.25 6.16 3.82
CA LEU A 192 20.09 6.38 2.64
C LEU A 192 20.32 5.09 1.85
N GLN A 193 20.48 3.96 2.52
CA GLN A 193 20.64 2.65 1.89
C GLN A 193 19.33 2.17 1.23
N ALA A 194 18.19 2.48 1.83
CA ALA A 194 16.86 2.19 1.26
C ALA A 194 16.64 2.86 -0.10
N LEU A 195 17.23 4.03 -0.37
CA LEU A 195 17.20 4.69 -1.68
C LEU A 195 17.84 3.82 -2.78
N GLU A 196 18.90 3.08 -2.46
CA GLU A 196 19.53 2.15 -3.39
C GLU A 196 18.64 0.91 -3.61
N CYS A 197 18.08 0.38 -2.52
CA CYS A 197 17.24 -0.82 -2.56
C CYS A 197 15.96 -0.59 -3.38
N GLN A 198 15.25 0.53 -3.17
CA GLN A 198 14.07 0.87 -3.97
C GLN A 198 14.40 1.04 -5.46
N ARG A 199 15.56 1.59 -5.80
CA ARG A 199 16.03 1.69 -7.17
C ARG A 199 16.21 0.30 -7.80
N ASP A 200 16.78 -0.66 -7.06
CA ASP A 200 17.02 -2.02 -7.56
C ASP A 200 15.68 -2.78 -7.74
N ALA A 201 14.70 -2.60 -6.86
CA ALA A 201 13.34 -3.10 -7.06
C ALA A 201 12.67 -2.54 -8.33
N ASN A 202 12.79 -1.21 -8.54
CA ASN A 202 12.28 -0.56 -9.76
C ASN A 202 12.98 -1.04 -11.05
N ARG A 203 14.21 -1.49 -10.99
CA ARG A 203 14.91 -2.08 -12.15
C ARG A 203 14.28 -3.40 -12.59
N ILE A 204 13.83 -4.25 -11.65
CA ILE A 204 13.06 -5.45 -11.98
C ILE A 204 11.78 -5.07 -12.74
N VAL A 205 11.04 -4.09 -12.22
CA VAL A 205 9.82 -3.59 -12.86
C VAL A 205 10.12 -3.03 -14.26
N ALA A 206 11.19 -2.25 -14.43
CA ALA A 206 11.55 -1.64 -15.71
C ALA A 206 12.00 -2.68 -16.74
N ILE A 207 12.77 -3.70 -16.35
CA ILE A 207 13.25 -4.76 -17.25
C ILE A 207 12.07 -5.58 -17.77
N LEU A 208 11.14 -5.96 -16.89
CA LEU A 208 9.99 -6.79 -17.25
C LEU A 208 8.84 -5.97 -17.83
N GLY A 209 8.57 -4.80 -17.29
CA GLY A 209 7.46 -3.92 -17.66
C GLY A 209 7.75 -2.93 -18.78
N GLY A 210 9.00 -2.91 -19.30
CA GLY A 210 9.44 -1.98 -20.34
C GLY A 210 9.82 -0.60 -19.82
N LYS A 211 9.23 -0.15 -18.71
CA LYS A 211 9.58 1.06 -17.96
C LYS A 211 8.93 1.05 -16.56
N THR A 212 9.34 1.99 -15.72
CA THR A 212 8.68 2.38 -14.47
C THR A 212 8.82 3.91 -14.31
N PRO A 213 7.83 4.64 -13.77
CA PRO A 213 6.44 4.21 -13.53
C PRO A 213 5.67 3.99 -14.85
N HIS A 214 4.48 3.39 -14.70
CA HIS A 214 3.56 3.13 -15.82
C HIS A 214 4.11 2.15 -16.85
N ILE A 215 4.07 0.86 -16.50
CA ILE A 215 4.52 -0.24 -17.36
C ILE A 215 3.85 -0.23 -18.74
N GLN A 216 4.51 -0.86 -19.74
CA GLN A 216 4.06 -0.86 -21.12
C GLN A 216 3.92 -2.27 -21.73
N ASN A 217 4.12 -3.31 -20.93
CA ASN A 217 4.16 -4.69 -21.41
C ASN A 217 2.83 -5.44 -21.29
N LEU A 218 1.78 -4.83 -20.68
CA LEU A 218 0.51 -5.52 -20.52
C LEU A 218 -0.30 -5.57 -21.81
N ALA A 219 -1.07 -6.66 -21.92
CA ALA A 219 -2.13 -6.80 -22.89
C ALA A 219 -3.27 -7.60 -22.25
N VAL A 220 -4.53 -7.31 -22.64
CA VAL A 220 -5.64 -8.21 -22.31
C VAL A 220 -5.39 -9.56 -22.98
N GLY A 221 -5.24 -10.60 -22.17
CA GLY A 221 -4.83 -11.94 -22.61
C GLY A 221 -3.38 -12.30 -22.33
N GLY A 222 -2.62 -11.43 -21.61
CA GLY A 222 -1.25 -11.75 -21.18
C GLY A 222 -0.32 -10.55 -21.12
N VAL A 223 0.92 -10.75 -21.64
CA VAL A 223 1.96 -9.72 -21.69
C VAL A 223 2.64 -9.71 -23.06
N ALA A 224 3.13 -8.53 -23.46
CA ALA A 224 3.87 -8.32 -24.72
C ALA A 224 5.39 -8.54 -24.53
N ASN A 225 5.78 -9.57 -23.77
CA ASN A 225 7.17 -9.96 -23.54
C ASN A 225 7.47 -11.25 -24.33
N PRO A 226 7.99 -11.21 -25.56
CA PRO A 226 8.42 -12.43 -26.21
C PRO A 226 9.60 -13.03 -25.43
N ILE A 227 9.60 -14.35 -25.27
CA ILE A 227 10.65 -15.09 -24.60
C ILE A 227 11.50 -15.81 -25.65
N ASN A 228 12.79 -15.51 -25.69
CA ASN A 228 13.77 -16.26 -26.46
C ASN A 228 15.14 -16.09 -25.80
N LEU A 229 15.68 -17.20 -25.26
CA LEU A 229 16.89 -17.17 -24.45
C LEU A 229 18.13 -16.66 -25.19
N ASP A 230 18.16 -16.77 -26.52
CA ASP A 230 19.29 -16.44 -27.36
C ASP A 230 19.17 -15.07 -28.07
N ALA A 231 17.99 -14.43 -28.02
CA ALA A 231 17.74 -13.19 -28.73
C ALA A 231 17.95 -11.95 -27.85
N PRO A 232 18.84 -11.01 -28.19
CA PRO A 232 19.18 -9.87 -27.32
C PRO A 232 18.05 -8.83 -27.16
N SER A 233 17.08 -8.82 -28.07
CA SER A 233 15.99 -7.80 -28.08
C SER A 233 14.78 -8.14 -27.22
N VAL A 234 14.70 -9.36 -26.68
CA VAL A 234 13.55 -9.89 -25.94
C VAL A 234 13.93 -10.34 -24.52
N LEU A 235 13.02 -10.98 -23.80
CA LEU A 235 13.33 -11.56 -22.49
C LEU A 235 14.22 -12.79 -22.70
N ASN A 236 15.52 -12.60 -22.50
CA ASN A 236 16.57 -13.57 -22.71
C ASN A 236 17.25 -13.99 -21.40
N LEU A 237 18.22 -14.92 -21.50
CA LEU A 237 18.93 -15.43 -20.31
C LEU A 237 19.68 -14.34 -19.55
N GLU A 238 20.33 -13.40 -20.23
CA GLU A 238 21.09 -12.30 -19.61
C GLU A 238 20.16 -11.40 -18.77
N ARG A 239 19.01 -10.99 -19.32
CA ARG A 239 18.01 -10.19 -18.60
C ARG A 239 17.42 -10.93 -17.40
N LEU A 240 17.15 -12.23 -17.53
CA LEU A 240 16.68 -13.07 -16.43
C LEU A 240 17.71 -13.18 -15.31
N MET A 241 18.99 -13.40 -15.64
CA MET A 241 20.07 -13.43 -14.65
C MET A 241 20.25 -12.05 -13.97
N TYR A 242 20.08 -10.97 -14.72
CA TYR A 242 20.15 -9.61 -14.17
C TYR A 242 19.01 -9.34 -13.20
N VAL A 243 17.78 -9.75 -13.54
CA VAL A 243 16.62 -9.70 -12.60
C VAL A 243 16.93 -10.49 -11.33
N LYS A 244 17.48 -11.72 -11.44
CA LYS A 244 17.85 -12.54 -10.28
C LYS A 244 18.83 -11.85 -9.35
N SER A 245 19.81 -11.14 -9.90
CA SER A 245 20.79 -10.41 -9.08
C SER A 245 20.17 -9.31 -8.23
N PHE A 246 19.08 -8.68 -8.68
CA PHE A 246 18.33 -7.71 -7.88
C PHE A 246 17.45 -8.39 -6.84
N ILE A 247 16.81 -9.52 -7.19
CA ILE A 247 16.02 -10.31 -6.25
C ILE A 247 16.86 -10.67 -5.03
N ASP A 248 18.10 -11.14 -5.24
CA ASP A 248 18.99 -11.54 -4.15
C ASP A 248 19.38 -10.36 -3.25
N LYS A 249 19.74 -9.21 -3.84
CA LYS A 249 20.08 -8.00 -3.08
C LYS A 249 18.89 -7.47 -2.26
N LEU A 250 17.67 -7.54 -2.80
CA LEU A 250 16.46 -7.13 -2.09
C LEU A 250 16.24 -8.00 -0.85
N GLY A 251 16.40 -9.33 -0.99
CA GLY A 251 16.26 -10.28 0.12
C GLY A 251 17.21 -9.97 1.27
N ASP A 252 18.48 -9.73 0.97
CA ASP A 252 19.48 -9.38 1.99
C ASP A 252 19.11 -8.10 2.74
N PHE A 253 18.68 -7.05 2.04
CA PHE A 253 18.27 -5.80 2.68
C PHE A 253 17.01 -5.97 3.54
N ILE A 254 16.01 -6.69 3.04
CA ILE A 254 14.75 -6.94 3.77
C ILE A 254 15.04 -7.67 5.07
N GLU A 255 15.83 -8.74 5.03
CA GLU A 255 16.10 -9.58 6.20
C GLU A 255 17.06 -8.93 7.18
N GLN A 256 18.10 -8.24 6.70
CA GLN A 256 19.19 -7.73 7.55
C GLN A 256 18.98 -6.28 7.99
N VAL A 257 18.09 -5.52 7.34
CA VAL A 257 17.91 -4.09 7.61
C VAL A 257 16.45 -3.75 7.88
N TYR A 258 15.55 -3.94 6.91
CA TYR A 258 14.19 -3.42 7.00
C TYR A 258 13.37 -4.06 8.13
N LYS A 259 13.33 -5.40 8.22
CA LYS A 259 12.59 -6.11 9.28
C LYS A 259 13.14 -5.82 10.67
N PRO A 260 14.48 -5.86 10.90
CA PRO A 260 15.06 -5.43 12.16
C PRO A 260 14.73 -3.99 12.57
N ASP A 261 14.79 -3.03 11.65
CA ASP A 261 14.44 -1.64 11.94
C ASP A 261 12.99 -1.48 12.38
N ALA A 262 12.05 -2.13 11.69
CA ALA A 262 10.64 -2.09 12.05
C ALA A 262 10.40 -2.60 13.48
N VAL A 263 11.12 -3.67 13.89
CA VAL A 263 11.01 -4.23 15.24
C VAL A 263 11.70 -3.33 16.29
N ILE A 264 12.89 -2.79 16.00
CA ILE A 264 13.61 -1.88 16.91
C ILE A 264 12.77 -0.62 17.19
N PHE A 265 12.12 -0.08 16.18
CA PHE A 265 11.25 1.08 16.35
C PHE A 265 10.00 0.72 17.17
N ALA A 266 9.33 -0.39 16.86
CA ALA A 266 8.18 -0.86 17.64
C ALA A 266 8.55 -1.08 19.12
N ALA A 267 9.71 -1.66 19.40
CA ALA A 267 10.25 -1.85 20.75
C ALA A 267 10.52 -0.52 21.47
N SER A 268 10.88 0.52 20.72
CA SER A 268 11.15 1.87 21.26
C SER A 268 9.86 2.67 21.53
N TYR A 269 8.74 2.28 20.93
CA TYR A 269 7.44 2.96 21.03
C TYR A 269 6.30 2.00 21.41
N PRO A 270 6.39 1.23 22.52
CA PRO A 270 5.46 0.14 22.83
C PRO A 270 4.01 0.62 23.04
N GLN A 271 3.77 1.87 23.45
CA GLN A 271 2.43 2.44 23.59
C GLN A 271 1.65 2.49 22.27
N TRP A 272 2.34 2.54 21.14
CA TRP A 272 1.72 2.59 19.82
C TRP A 272 1.27 1.21 19.29
N LEU A 273 1.53 0.14 20.04
CA LEU A 273 0.92 -1.18 19.87
C LEU A 273 -0.47 -1.28 20.54
N GLN A 274 -0.95 -0.19 21.17
CA GLN A 274 -2.26 -0.12 21.85
C GLN A 274 -3.16 0.98 21.28
N LEU A 275 -2.63 1.81 20.36
CA LEU A 275 -3.33 2.95 19.75
C LEU A 275 -3.57 2.72 18.27
N GLY A 276 -4.66 3.28 17.75
CA GLY A 276 -4.90 3.31 16.32
C GLY A 276 -5.69 2.13 15.77
N LYS A 277 -6.50 1.43 16.57
CA LYS A 277 -7.41 0.41 16.07
C LYS A 277 -8.46 1.04 15.15
N ALA A 278 -8.52 0.58 13.88
CA ALA A 278 -9.28 1.23 12.83
C ALA A 278 -10.63 0.58 12.51
N ALA A 279 -10.76 -0.71 12.69
CA ALA A 279 -11.97 -1.45 12.34
C ALA A 279 -12.16 -2.67 13.23
N ASP A 280 -13.38 -3.23 13.20
CA ASP A 280 -13.66 -4.51 13.82
C ASP A 280 -13.51 -5.67 12.83
N PHE A 281 -13.40 -5.38 11.54
CA PHE A 281 -13.32 -6.38 10.48
C PHE A 281 -12.15 -6.09 9.55
N TYR A 282 -11.53 -7.17 9.07
CA TYR A 282 -10.39 -7.16 8.18
C TYR A 282 -10.69 -7.96 6.93
N LEU A 283 -10.29 -7.42 5.76
CA LEU A 283 -10.55 -8.04 4.46
C LEU A 283 -9.27 -7.99 3.61
N ALA A 284 -8.88 -9.13 3.07
CA ALA A 284 -7.80 -9.27 2.10
C ALA A 284 -8.20 -10.23 0.98
N VAL A 285 -7.76 -9.99 -0.24
CA VAL A 285 -7.97 -10.92 -1.35
C VAL A 285 -6.74 -11.81 -1.55
N PRO A 286 -6.90 -13.02 -2.13
CA PRO A 286 -5.74 -13.84 -2.49
C PRO A 286 -4.91 -13.14 -3.57
N ASP A 287 -3.59 -13.36 -3.54
CA ASP A 287 -2.64 -12.63 -4.38
C ASP A 287 -1.67 -13.56 -5.12
N LEU A 288 -1.09 -13.05 -6.22
CA LEU A 288 -0.10 -13.71 -7.06
C LEU A 288 -0.59 -15.07 -7.62
N PRO A 289 -1.53 -15.08 -8.59
CA PRO A 289 -2.04 -16.30 -9.20
C PRO A 289 -0.93 -17.08 -9.93
N VAL A 290 -0.91 -18.42 -9.79
CA VAL A 290 0.15 -19.30 -10.29
C VAL A 290 -0.32 -20.30 -11.36
N ASP A 291 -1.55 -20.19 -11.81
CA ASP A 291 -2.13 -21.03 -12.87
C ASP A 291 -2.78 -20.20 -14.00
N ARG A 292 -3.13 -20.83 -15.12
CA ARG A 292 -3.70 -20.16 -16.30
C ARG A 292 -5.07 -19.54 -16.04
N LYS A 293 -5.84 -20.08 -15.12
CA LYS A 293 -7.19 -19.60 -14.78
C LYS A 293 -7.20 -18.49 -13.76
N GLY A 294 -6.08 -18.32 -13.03
CA GLY A 294 -6.00 -17.40 -11.90
C GLY A 294 -6.86 -17.86 -10.70
N GLU A 295 -6.92 -19.19 -10.47
CA GLU A 295 -7.71 -19.81 -9.40
C GLU A 295 -6.83 -20.30 -8.24
N THR A 296 -5.53 -20.53 -8.48
CA THR A 296 -4.54 -20.89 -7.45
C THR A 296 -3.62 -19.71 -7.19
N PHE A 297 -3.45 -19.37 -5.93
CA PHE A 297 -2.71 -18.17 -5.50
C PHE A 297 -1.55 -18.53 -4.57
N ALA A 298 -0.44 -17.79 -4.69
CA ALA A 298 0.70 -17.97 -3.81
C ALA A 298 0.44 -17.45 -2.38
N ILE A 299 -0.46 -16.47 -2.24
CA ILE A 299 -0.76 -15.80 -0.98
C ILE A 299 -2.28 -15.88 -0.73
N PRO A 300 -2.74 -16.32 0.47
CA PRO A 300 -4.16 -16.44 0.77
C PRO A 300 -4.84 -15.10 1.04
N GLY A 301 -6.15 -15.05 0.79
CA GLY A 301 -7.03 -13.98 1.24
C GLY A 301 -8.06 -14.47 2.26
N GLY A 302 -8.82 -13.55 2.84
CA GLY A 302 -9.87 -13.87 3.80
C GLY A 302 -10.58 -12.66 4.37
N TYR A 303 -11.59 -12.95 5.16
CA TYR A 303 -12.36 -12.00 5.95
C TYR A 303 -12.46 -12.48 7.39
N MET A 304 -12.30 -11.59 8.35
CA MET A 304 -12.36 -11.95 9.77
C MET A 304 -12.71 -10.77 10.67
N LYS A 305 -13.13 -11.08 11.91
CA LYS A 305 -13.43 -10.10 12.95
C LYS A 305 -12.28 -10.01 13.95
N GLY A 306 -11.68 -8.82 14.07
CA GLY A 306 -10.58 -8.57 14.99
C GLY A 306 -9.41 -9.52 14.76
N ALA A 307 -8.75 -9.93 15.84
CA ALA A 307 -7.75 -10.98 15.86
C ALA A 307 -8.34 -12.36 16.27
N ASP A 308 -9.64 -12.52 16.17
CA ASP A 308 -10.32 -13.79 16.47
C ASP A 308 -10.26 -14.72 15.24
N PHE A 309 -9.26 -15.59 15.22
CA PHE A 309 -9.03 -16.53 14.13
C PHE A 309 -10.16 -17.56 13.96
N THR A 310 -11.06 -17.71 14.95
CA THR A 310 -12.24 -18.60 14.83
C THR A 310 -13.30 -18.03 13.89
N THR A 311 -13.25 -16.72 13.64
CA THR A 311 -14.16 -16.02 12.72
C THR A 311 -13.63 -15.96 11.28
N PHE A 312 -12.45 -16.49 11.04
CA PHE A 312 -11.81 -16.44 9.73
C PHE A 312 -12.61 -17.18 8.67
N ARG A 313 -12.95 -16.47 7.61
CA ARG A 313 -13.53 -17.02 6.39
C ARG A 313 -12.54 -16.87 5.25
N PRO A 314 -12.01 -17.95 4.68
CA PRO A 314 -11.11 -17.87 3.53
C PRO A 314 -11.83 -17.30 2.31
N ILE A 315 -11.11 -16.47 1.55
CA ILE A 315 -11.44 -16.04 0.19
C ILE A 315 -10.38 -16.69 -0.70
N THR A 316 -10.78 -17.64 -1.52
CA THR A 316 -9.85 -18.49 -2.28
C THR A 316 -9.79 -18.15 -3.76
N SER A 317 -10.64 -17.25 -4.25
CA SER A 317 -10.70 -16.87 -5.65
C SER A 317 -11.15 -15.42 -5.81
N HIS A 318 -10.68 -14.75 -6.87
CA HIS A 318 -11.19 -13.46 -7.32
C HIS A 318 -12.61 -13.53 -7.90
N THR A 319 -13.10 -14.73 -8.18
CA THR A 319 -14.49 -14.99 -8.63
C THR A 319 -15.40 -15.47 -7.49
N ASP A 320 -14.92 -15.43 -6.23
CA ASP A 320 -15.74 -15.79 -5.07
C ASP A 320 -16.97 -14.88 -5.01
N LYS A 321 -18.14 -15.48 -5.14
CA LYS A 321 -19.40 -14.75 -5.11
C LYS A 321 -19.62 -14.00 -3.80
N TYR A 322 -19.17 -14.56 -2.67
CA TYR A 322 -19.26 -13.88 -1.39
C TYR A 322 -18.42 -12.57 -1.36
N LEU A 323 -17.22 -12.60 -1.96
CA LEU A 323 -16.41 -11.40 -2.10
C LEU A 323 -17.11 -10.35 -2.96
N ILE A 324 -17.56 -10.75 -4.15
CA ILE A 324 -18.18 -9.86 -5.13
C ILE A 324 -19.50 -9.27 -4.61
N ASP A 325 -20.36 -10.10 -4.03
CA ASP A 325 -21.67 -9.69 -3.53
C ASP A 325 -21.58 -8.85 -2.25
N GLY A 326 -20.46 -8.90 -1.52
CA GLY A 326 -20.26 -8.16 -0.28
C GLY A 326 -19.91 -6.68 -0.47
N ILE A 327 -19.39 -6.28 -1.64
CA ILE A 327 -18.85 -4.93 -1.87
C ILE A 327 -19.94 -3.98 -2.32
N GLU A 328 -20.08 -2.85 -1.61
CA GLU A 328 -20.97 -1.73 -1.94
C GLU A 328 -20.28 -0.42 -1.61
N GLU A 329 -20.62 0.67 -2.30
CA GLU A 329 -20.13 2.01 -2.04
C GLU A 329 -21.30 2.99 -1.83
N SER A 330 -21.17 3.90 -0.85
CA SER A 330 -22.12 4.99 -0.59
C SER A 330 -21.48 6.35 -0.77
N GLY A 331 -22.23 7.29 -1.36
CA GLY A 331 -21.87 8.70 -1.48
C GLY A 331 -22.50 9.59 -0.40
N LYS A 332 -23.15 9.05 0.65
CA LYS A 332 -23.88 9.84 1.66
C LYS A 332 -23.06 10.99 2.24
N HIS A 333 -21.80 10.74 2.62
CA HIS A 333 -20.88 11.74 3.15
C HIS A 333 -19.82 12.19 2.14
N ALA A 334 -19.98 11.80 0.88
CA ALA A 334 -19.09 12.19 -0.21
C ALA A 334 -19.80 13.07 -1.24
N TRP A 335 -19.04 13.93 -1.94
CA TRP A 335 -19.58 14.92 -2.89
C TRP A 335 -20.02 14.28 -4.21
N TYR A 336 -20.96 13.32 -4.12
CA TYR A 336 -21.65 12.69 -5.24
C TYR A 336 -23.17 12.81 -5.08
N LYS A 337 -23.92 12.67 -6.17
CA LYS A 337 -25.39 12.74 -6.15
C LYS A 337 -26.05 11.53 -5.51
N ASP A 338 -25.42 10.35 -5.68
CA ASP A 338 -25.98 9.08 -5.22
C ASP A 338 -25.57 8.78 -3.79
N ASP A 339 -26.50 8.85 -2.84
CA ASP A 339 -26.26 8.64 -1.42
C ASP A 339 -26.40 7.17 -1.02
N GLN A 340 -27.19 6.37 -1.78
CA GLN A 340 -27.49 4.99 -1.44
C GLN A 340 -26.28 4.07 -1.68
N PRO A 341 -26.12 3.00 -0.88
CA PRO A 341 -25.19 1.94 -1.19
C PRO A 341 -25.52 1.26 -2.52
N LEU A 342 -24.55 1.21 -3.43
CA LEU A 342 -24.68 0.58 -4.74
C LEU A 342 -23.55 -0.40 -4.98
N LYS A 343 -23.84 -1.46 -5.75
CA LYS A 343 -22.81 -2.33 -6.31
C LYS A 343 -21.98 -1.54 -7.31
N PRO A 344 -20.64 -1.72 -7.38
CA PRO A 344 -19.82 -0.95 -8.31
C PRO A 344 -20.22 -1.08 -9.78
N TRP A 345 -20.81 -2.21 -10.21
CA TRP A 345 -21.35 -2.33 -11.58
C TRP A 345 -22.57 -1.44 -11.86
N GLU A 346 -23.31 -1.05 -10.83
CA GLU A 346 -24.54 -0.25 -10.90
C GLU A 346 -24.26 1.21 -10.52
N GLY A 347 -23.14 1.46 -9.84
CA GLY A 347 -22.71 2.78 -9.43
C GLY A 347 -22.28 3.62 -10.63
N GLU A 348 -22.59 4.90 -10.58
CA GLU A 348 -22.10 5.91 -11.52
C GLU A 348 -21.32 6.99 -10.79
N THR A 349 -20.34 7.60 -11.48
CA THR A 349 -19.57 8.70 -10.94
C THR A 349 -20.22 10.02 -11.28
N ASN A 350 -21.16 10.48 -10.43
CA ASN A 350 -21.92 11.70 -10.58
C ASN A 350 -21.47 12.75 -9.56
N PRO A 351 -20.41 13.55 -9.82
CA PRO A 351 -19.85 14.49 -8.86
C PRO A 351 -20.82 15.66 -8.58
N GLN A 352 -20.90 16.04 -7.30
CA GLN A 352 -21.66 17.21 -6.84
C GLN A 352 -20.99 17.82 -5.61
N TYR A 353 -20.18 18.85 -5.80
CA TYR A 353 -19.58 19.58 -4.69
C TYR A 353 -20.60 20.48 -3.99
N THR A 354 -20.77 20.30 -2.67
CA THR A 354 -21.71 21.09 -1.86
C THR A 354 -21.04 21.90 -0.76
N GLY A 355 -19.71 21.87 -0.68
CA GLY A 355 -18.95 22.43 0.44
C GLY A 355 -18.67 21.37 1.52
N TRP A 356 -17.83 21.75 2.48
CA TRP A 356 -17.47 20.88 3.61
C TRP A 356 -18.50 21.07 4.74
N GLU A 357 -19.18 20.00 5.13
CA GLU A 357 -20.19 19.98 6.18
C GLU A 357 -19.93 18.82 7.14
N GLU A 358 -19.76 19.10 8.42
CA GLU A 358 -19.37 18.12 9.46
C GLU A 358 -20.29 16.89 9.53
N ASP A 359 -21.60 17.08 9.51
CA ASP A 359 -22.62 16.03 9.54
C ASP A 359 -23.22 15.75 8.16
N GLY A 360 -22.74 16.46 7.12
CA GLY A 360 -23.15 16.32 5.73
C GLY A 360 -22.06 15.66 4.87
N LYS A 361 -21.73 16.29 3.73
CA LYS A 361 -20.70 15.84 2.80
C LYS A 361 -19.39 16.57 3.05
N TYR A 362 -18.29 15.82 3.22
CA TYR A 362 -16.99 16.40 3.55
C TYR A 362 -15.79 15.78 2.81
N SER A 363 -16.03 14.85 1.89
CA SER A 363 -14.95 14.16 1.17
C SER A 363 -15.30 13.91 -0.29
N TRP A 364 -14.30 13.79 -1.16
CA TRP A 364 -14.45 13.21 -2.48
C TRP A 364 -14.34 11.68 -2.50
N VAL A 365 -13.89 11.08 -1.40
CA VAL A 365 -13.81 9.62 -1.27
C VAL A 365 -15.18 9.07 -0.94
N LYS A 366 -15.65 8.06 -1.68
CA LYS A 366 -16.85 7.29 -1.33
C LYS A 366 -16.57 6.41 -0.09
N ALA A 367 -17.61 5.91 0.53
CA ALA A 367 -17.52 5.01 1.68
C ALA A 367 -17.88 3.57 1.27
N PRO A 368 -16.89 2.72 0.91
CA PRO A 368 -17.15 1.32 0.65
C PRO A 368 -17.43 0.55 1.94
N THR A 369 -18.26 -0.47 1.83
CA THR A 369 -18.56 -1.41 2.90
C THR A 369 -18.51 -2.85 2.40
N PHE A 370 -18.25 -3.77 3.31
CA PHE A 370 -18.37 -5.19 3.05
C PHE A 370 -19.52 -5.76 3.86
N TYR A 371 -20.58 -6.18 3.17
CA TYR A 371 -21.87 -6.51 3.81
C TYR A 371 -22.35 -5.43 4.80
N GLY A 372 -22.30 -4.18 4.37
CA GLY A 372 -22.75 -3.02 5.17
C GLY A 372 -21.82 -2.62 6.33
N LYS A 373 -20.65 -3.26 6.47
CA LYS A 373 -19.69 -2.96 7.55
C LYS A 373 -18.44 -2.27 7.03
N PRO A 374 -17.93 -1.25 7.74
CA PRO A 374 -16.59 -0.72 7.49
C PRO A 374 -15.56 -1.82 7.74
N VAL A 375 -14.59 -1.96 6.84
CA VAL A 375 -13.49 -2.91 6.98
C VAL A 375 -12.14 -2.19 6.81
N GLU A 376 -11.13 -2.65 7.52
CA GLU A 376 -9.75 -2.28 7.22
C GLU A 376 -9.19 -3.24 6.19
N VAL A 377 -8.58 -2.69 5.14
CA VAL A 377 -7.79 -3.43 4.16
C VAL A 377 -6.32 -3.02 4.25
N GLY A 378 -5.42 -3.84 3.72
CA GLY A 378 -4.00 -3.54 3.67
C GLY A 378 -3.13 -4.50 4.44
N PRO A 379 -1.86 -4.15 4.70
CA PRO A 379 -0.88 -5.06 5.25
C PRO A 379 -1.26 -5.71 6.59
N LEU A 380 -2.00 -4.97 7.45
CA LEU A 380 -2.50 -5.54 8.70
C LEU A 380 -3.61 -6.58 8.45
N ALA A 381 -4.61 -6.25 7.63
CA ALA A 381 -5.68 -7.17 7.26
C ALA A 381 -5.10 -8.44 6.62
N TRP A 382 -4.16 -8.26 5.70
CA TRP A 382 -3.47 -9.34 5.05
C TRP A 382 -2.67 -10.22 6.05
N LEU A 383 -1.92 -9.60 6.98
CA LEU A 383 -1.17 -10.32 8.02
C LEU A 383 -2.11 -11.19 8.87
N LEU A 384 -3.20 -10.61 9.38
CA LEU A 384 -4.15 -11.34 10.23
C LEU A 384 -4.82 -12.48 9.47
N CYS A 385 -5.24 -12.26 8.22
CA CYS A 385 -5.79 -13.31 7.37
C CYS A 385 -4.76 -14.41 7.05
N GLY A 386 -3.51 -14.05 6.78
CA GLY A 386 -2.43 -15.01 6.53
C GLY A 386 -2.08 -15.87 7.76
N LEU A 387 -2.09 -15.28 8.96
CA LEU A 387 -1.91 -16.02 10.21
C LEU A 387 -3.10 -16.96 10.46
N ALA A 388 -4.33 -16.50 10.26
CA ALA A 388 -5.54 -17.31 10.42
C ALA A 388 -5.60 -18.46 9.41
N ALA A 389 -5.15 -18.23 8.18
CA ALA A 389 -5.00 -19.24 7.13
C ALA A 389 -3.83 -20.20 7.38
N LYS A 390 -2.98 -19.94 8.38
CA LYS A 390 -1.74 -20.68 8.67
C LYS A 390 -0.80 -20.72 7.45
N HIS A 391 -0.74 -19.62 6.69
CA HIS A 391 0.15 -19.51 5.55
C HIS A 391 1.61 -19.55 6.02
N GLU A 392 2.37 -20.54 5.56
CA GLU A 392 3.71 -20.87 6.05
C GLU A 392 4.66 -19.65 6.05
N GLY A 393 4.76 -18.94 4.92
CA GLY A 393 5.61 -17.74 4.81
C GLY A 393 5.17 -16.63 5.76
N THR A 394 3.85 -16.39 5.91
CA THR A 394 3.34 -15.36 6.84
C THR A 394 3.69 -15.71 8.28
N VAL A 395 3.48 -16.96 8.68
CA VAL A 395 3.79 -17.43 10.04
C VAL A 395 5.28 -17.31 10.31
N ALA A 396 6.13 -17.78 9.41
CA ALA A 396 7.59 -17.77 9.57
C ALA A 396 8.14 -16.35 9.74
N HIS A 397 7.74 -15.42 8.87
CA HIS A 397 8.18 -14.02 8.98
C HIS A 397 7.65 -13.31 10.23
N TYR A 398 6.39 -13.56 10.60
CA TYR A 398 5.81 -13.02 11.83
C TYR A 398 6.53 -13.56 13.07
N GLU A 399 6.76 -14.86 13.17
CA GLU A 399 7.45 -15.50 14.30
C GLU A 399 8.89 -15.00 14.42
N GLY A 400 9.61 -14.84 13.31
CA GLY A 400 10.96 -14.27 13.29
C GLY A 400 10.99 -12.86 13.87
N MET A 401 10.07 -11.99 13.46
CA MET A 401 9.97 -10.62 13.98
C MET A 401 9.49 -10.60 15.44
N SER A 402 8.56 -11.46 15.83
CA SER A 402 8.08 -11.60 17.21
C SER A 402 9.19 -12.09 18.14
N THR A 403 10.03 -13.00 17.69
CA THR A 403 11.21 -13.48 18.43
C THR A 403 12.23 -12.36 18.67
N LEU A 404 12.49 -11.54 17.63
CA LEU A 404 13.37 -10.38 17.78
C LEU A 404 12.76 -9.36 18.76
N TYR A 405 11.45 -9.08 18.64
CA TYR A 405 10.76 -8.18 19.58
C TYR A 405 10.86 -8.68 21.03
N GLN A 406 10.66 -9.98 21.25
CA GLN A 406 10.81 -10.62 22.55
C GLN A 406 12.25 -10.50 23.08
N THR A 407 13.24 -10.68 22.23
CA THR A 407 14.65 -10.53 22.58
C THR A 407 14.97 -9.11 23.04
N LEU A 408 14.39 -8.10 22.38
CA LEU A 408 14.64 -6.69 22.70
C LEU A 408 13.87 -6.17 23.92
N THR A 409 12.66 -6.71 24.16
CA THR A 409 11.72 -6.14 25.16
C THR A 409 11.39 -7.09 26.31
N GLY A 410 11.67 -8.38 26.19
CA GLY A 410 11.18 -9.42 27.10
C GLY A 410 9.68 -9.75 26.94
N GLN A 411 8.99 -9.15 25.98
CA GLN A 411 7.54 -9.31 25.78
C GLN A 411 7.26 -9.98 24.43
N THR A 412 6.22 -10.80 24.37
CA THR A 412 5.75 -11.44 23.12
C THR A 412 4.80 -10.51 22.40
N LEU A 413 4.99 -10.33 21.11
CA LEU A 413 4.06 -9.62 20.24
C LEU A 413 2.83 -10.51 19.98
N THR A 414 1.63 -10.01 20.29
CA THR A 414 0.38 -10.77 20.12
C THR A 414 -0.44 -10.27 18.92
N PRO A 415 -1.28 -11.11 18.30
CA PRO A 415 -2.18 -10.67 17.23
C PRO A 415 -3.12 -9.53 17.63
N ASP A 416 -3.55 -9.44 18.87
CA ASP A 416 -4.36 -8.31 19.36
C ASP A 416 -3.61 -6.98 19.31
N GLN A 417 -2.33 -6.97 19.70
CA GLN A 417 -1.46 -5.78 19.63
C GLN A 417 -1.21 -5.31 18.19
N LEU A 418 -1.35 -6.21 17.20
CA LEU A 418 -1.24 -5.84 15.80
C LEU A 418 -2.39 -4.95 15.32
N GLN A 419 -3.55 -4.94 16.01
CA GLN A 419 -4.67 -4.04 15.69
C GLN A 419 -4.35 -2.59 16.09
N SER A 420 -3.27 -2.02 15.55
CA SER A 420 -2.70 -0.75 16.01
C SER A 420 -1.90 -0.03 14.93
N THR A 421 -1.46 1.18 15.22
CA THR A 421 -0.57 1.97 14.37
C THR A 421 0.72 1.21 14.04
N TRP A 422 1.41 0.66 15.05
CA TRP A 422 2.62 -0.15 14.81
C TRP A 422 2.31 -1.50 14.18
N GLY A 423 1.16 -2.08 14.46
CA GLY A 423 0.76 -3.33 13.82
C GLY A 423 0.65 -3.21 12.29
N ARG A 424 0.21 -2.06 11.75
CA ARG A 424 0.21 -1.81 10.30
C ARG A 424 1.62 -1.76 9.73
N ILE A 425 2.55 -1.13 10.44
CA ILE A 425 3.96 -1.02 10.02
C ILE A 425 4.64 -2.40 10.08
N LEU A 426 4.45 -3.16 11.16
CA LEU A 426 4.96 -4.52 11.30
C LEU A 426 4.34 -5.48 10.28
N GLY A 427 3.03 -5.37 10.05
CA GLY A 427 2.33 -6.16 9.03
C GLY A 427 2.91 -5.93 7.63
N ARG A 428 3.27 -4.69 7.33
CA ARG A 428 3.93 -4.33 6.07
C ARG A 428 5.33 -4.94 5.97
N ALA A 429 6.08 -4.99 7.05
CA ALA A 429 7.41 -5.62 7.09
C ALA A 429 7.32 -7.16 6.91
N VAL A 430 6.34 -7.82 7.56
CA VAL A 430 6.05 -9.24 7.34
C VAL A 430 5.67 -9.49 5.88
N ARG A 431 4.75 -8.68 5.32
CA ARG A 431 4.33 -8.80 3.92
C ARG A 431 5.51 -8.65 2.96
N THR A 432 6.44 -7.74 3.24
CA THR A 432 7.61 -7.53 2.38
C THR A 432 8.50 -8.79 2.35
N GLY A 433 8.67 -9.48 3.47
CA GLY A 433 9.36 -10.78 3.53
C GLY A 433 8.66 -11.84 2.67
N VAL A 434 7.34 -12.00 2.84
CA VAL A 434 6.54 -12.96 2.03
C VAL A 434 6.56 -12.62 0.54
N LEU A 435 6.52 -11.34 0.18
CA LEU A 435 6.65 -10.92 -1.22
C LEU A 435 8.03 -11.23 -1.79
N GLN A 436 9.08 -11.14 -0.98
CA GLN A 436 10.44 -11.51 -1.39
C GLN A 436 10.56 -13.02 -1.64
N ASP A 437 9.97 -13.85 -0.78
CA ASP A 437 9.90 -15.31 -1.00
C ASP A 437 9.12 -15.62 -2.28
N SER A 438 7.96 -14.97 -2.44
CA SER A 438 7.12 -15.12 -3.63
C SER A 438 7.85 -14.65 -4.90
N LEU A 439 8.59 -13.54 -4.84
CA LEU A 439 9.39 -13.04 -5.97
C LEU A 439 10.43 -14.08 -6.41
N THR A 440 11.11 -14.71 -5.46
CA THR A 440 12.07 -15.78 -5.71
C THR A 440 11.38 -17.00 -6.31
N GLN A 441 10.23 -17.40 -5.76
CA GLN A 441 9.46 -18.55 -6.25
C GLN A 441 8.93 -18.31 -7.67
N GLN A 442 8.33 -17.15 -7.95
CA GLN A 442 7.80 -16.81 -9.28
C GLN A 442 8.90 -16.78 -10.34
N TYR A 443 10.08 -16.27 -9.97
CA TYR A 443 11.26 -16.35 -10.85
C TYR A 443 11.61 -17.81 -11.19
N GLN A 444 11.67 -18.68 -10.20
CA GLN A 444 12.00 -20.10 -10.42
C GLN A 444 10.94 -20.79 -11.27
N LEU A 445 9.65 -20.53 -11.02
CA LEU A 445 8.54 -21.10 -11.80
C LEU A 445 8.62 -20.67 -13.27
N LEU A 446 8.93 -19.40 -13.54
CA LEU A 446 9.15 -18.90 -14.91
C LEU A 446 10.30 -19.62 -15.59
N ILE A 447 11.45 -19.73 -14.93
CA ILE A 447 12.63 -20.44 -15.46
C ILE A 447 12.32 -21.91 -15.76
N ASP A 448 11.65 -22.59 -14.85
CA ASP A 448 11.34 -24.02 -15.02
C ASP A 448 10.31 -24.25 -16.14
N ASN A 449 9.38 -23.31 -16.35
CA ASN A 449 8.43 -23.40 -17.43
C ASN A 449 9.11 -23.16 -18.80
N ILE A 450 10.01 -22.18 -18.89
CA ILE A 450 10.82 -21.93 -20.09
C ILE A 450 11.71 -23.16 -20.43
N LYS A 451 12.33 -23.80 -19.45
CA LYS A 451 13.12 -25.01 -19.64
C LYS A 451 12.31 -26.18 -20.21
N ARG A 452 10.99 -26.23 -19.94
CA ARG A 452 10.07 -27.21 -20.52
C ARG A 452 9.65 -26.90 -21.96
N GLY A 453 10.10 -25.76 -22.49
CA GLY A 453 9.82 -25.29 -23.85
C GLY A 453 8.56 -24.43 -23.98
N ASP A 454 7.90 -24.07 -22.87
CA ASP A 454 6.76 -23.15 -22.89
C ASP A 454 7.28 -21.70 -22.87
N VAL A 455 7.04 -20.97 -23.96
CA VAL A 455 7.39 -19.57 -24.15
C VAL A 455 6.17 -18.70 -24.46
N GLU A 456 4.96 -19.26 -24.31
CA GLU A 456 3.71 -18.54 -24.56
C GLU A 456 3.51 -17.44 -23.52
N THR A 457 3.17 -16.22 -23.97
CA THR A 457 2.96 -15.04 -23.10
C THR A 457 1.67 -14.28 -23.41
N PHE A 458 0.96 -14.65 -24.46
CA PHE A 458 -0.23 -13.91 -24.90
C PHE A 458 -1.24 -14.81 -25.64
N VAL A 459 -2.53 -14.59 -25.35
CA VAL A 459 -3.67 -15.14 -26.05
C VAL A 459 -4.55 -13.99 -26.55
N LYS A 460 -4.92 -14.00 -27.82
CA LYS A 460 -5.74 -12.94 -28.43
C LYS A 460 -7.15 -12.91 -27.82
N PRO A 461 -7.60 -11.75 -27.30
CA PRO A 461 -8.97 -11.63 -26.79
C PRO A 461 -10.00 -11.56 -27.93
N GLU A 462 -11.18 -12.17 -27.69
CA GLU A 462 -12.34 -12.09 -28.57
C GLU A 462 -13.53 -11.53 -27.79
N PHE A 463 -14.11 -10.44 -28.29
CA PHE A 463 -15.21 -9.74 -27.64
C PHE A 463 -16.55 -10.20 -28.24
N PRO A 464 -17.47 -10.77 -27.44
CA PRO A 464 -18.80 -11.10 -27.87
C PRO A 464 -19.65 -9.85 -28.11
N ALA A 465 -20.70 -9.97 -28.90
CA ALA A 465 -21.76 -8.96 -29.00
C ALA A 465 -22.58 -8.91 -27.68
N GLY A 466 -23.22 -7.77 -27.43
CA GLY A 466 -24.04 -7.57 -26.24
C GLY A 466 -23.24 -7.08 -25.02
N GLU A 467 -23.86 -7.22 -23.84
CA GLU A 467 -23.28 -6.74 -22.57
C GLU A 467 -22.63 -7.87 -21.81
N ILE A 468 -21.39 -7.64 -21.37
CA ILE A 468 -20.66 -8.49 -20.43
C ILE A 468 -20.10 -7.66 -19.28
N ARG A 469 -19.90 -8.27 -18.12
CA ARG A 469 -19.39 -7.63 -16.90
C ARG A 469 -18.22 -8.40 -16.35
N GLY A 470 -17.25 -7.68 -15.78
CA GLY A 470 -16.12 -8.30 -15.14
C GLY A 470 -15.59 -7.48 -13.98
N VAL A 471 -14.84 -8.15 -13.10
CA VAL A 471 -14.12 -7.53 -12.00
C VAL A 471 -12.70 -8.08 -11.95
N GLY A 472 -11.73 -7.19 -11.73
CA GLY A 472 -10.33 -7.54 -11.53
C GLY A 472 -9.89 -7.12 -10.14
N PHE A 473 -9.49 -8.08 -9.32
CA PHE A 473 -8.95 -7.84 -7.98
C PHE A 473 -7.43 -7.87 -7.98
N GLU A 474 -6.87 -7.13 -7.02
CA GLU A 474 -5.44 -7.13 -6.70
C GLU A 474 -5.26 -6.79 -5.23
N GLU A 475 -4.41 -7.54 -4.51
CA GLU A 475 -3.99 -7.14 -3.18
C GLU A 475 -2.80 -6.20 -3.29
N ALA A 476 -3.09 -4.91 -3.36
CA ALA A 476 -2.11 -3.85 -3.54
C ALA A 476 -1.27 -3.60 -2.29
N SER A 477 -0.21 -2.79 -2.40
CA SER A 477 0.65 -2.37 -1.27
C SER A 477 -0.15 -1.78 -0.09
N ARG A 478 -1.31 -1.17 -0.37
CA ARG A 478 -2.19 -0.51 0.60
C ARG A 478 -3.46 -1.28 0.91
N GLY A 479 -3.66 -2.45 0.27
CA GLY A 479 -4.80 -3.34 0.48
C GLY A 479 -5.56 -3.69 -0.78
N MET A 480 -6.78 -4.18 -0.61
CA MET A 480 -7.63 -4.68 -1.68
C MET A 480 -8.01 -3.58 -2.68
N LEU A 481 -7.61 -3.78 -3.94
CA LEU A 481 -8.02 -3.02 -5.11
C LEU A 481 -8.99 -3.86 -5.93
N SER A 482 -10.05 -3.23 -6.46
CA SER A 482 -10.91 -3.84 -7.47
C SER A 482 -11.28 -2.85 -8.57
N HIS A 483 -11.20 -3.31 -9.83
CA HIS A 483 -11.67 -2.60 -11.01
C HIS A 483 -12.89 -3.33 -11.58
N TRP A 484 -13.98 -2.62 -11.78
CA TRP A 484 -15.27 -3.13 -12.22
C TRP A 484 -15.60 -2.57 -13.58
N ILE A 485 -15.87 -3.43 -14.55
CA ILE A 485 -16.12 -3.01 -15.93
C ILE A 485 -17.41 -3.60 -16.47
N VAL A 486 -18.18 -2.77 -17.18
CA VAL A 486 -19.31 -3.18 -18.02
C VAL A 486 -18.92 -2.88 -19.46
N ILE A 487 -18.90 -3.92 -20.30
CA ILE A 487 -18.55 -3.83 -21.72
C ILE A 487 -19.82 -4.11 -22.52
N LYS A 488 -20.17 -3.22 -23.44
CA LYS A 488 -21.32 -3.38 -24.34
C LYS A 488 -20.86 -3.16 -25.78
N ASP A 489 -21.09 -4.17 -26.61
CA ASP A 489 -20.74 -4.14 -28.04
C ASP A 489 -19.27 -3.70 -28.29
N GLY A 490 -18.35 -4.23 -27.50
CA GLY A 490 -16.90 -3.96 -27.61
C GLY A 490 -16.46 -2.59 -27.11
N LYS A 491 -17.31 -1.84 -26.38
CA LYS A 491 -17.00 -0.55 -25.76
C LYS A 491 -17.26 -0.57 -24.25
N ILE A 492 -16.51 0.21 -23.50
CA ILE A 492 -16.72 0.39 -22.06
C ILE A 492 -18.01 1.20 -21.87
N ALA A 493 -19.03 0.57 -21.28
CA ALA A 493 -20.29 1.22 -20.93
C ALA A 493 -20.27 1.83 -19.53
N ASN A 494 -19.63 1.15 -18.55
CA ASN A 494 -19.40 1.67 -17.21
C ASN A 494 -18.06 1.16 -16.66
N TYR A 495 -17.46 1.95 -15.77
CA TYR A 495 -16.22 1.62 -15.10
C TYR A 495 -16.21 2.20 -13.69
N GLN A 496 -15.85 1.39 -12.69
CA GLN A 496 -15.68 1.83 -11.30
C GLN A 496 -14.43 1.20 -10.71
N ALA A 497 -13.77 1.92 -9.80
CA ALA A 497 -12.58 1.44 -9.11
C ALA A 497 -12.74 1.63 -7.60
N VAL A 498 -12.80 0.52 -6.85
CA VAL A 498 -12.79 0.55 -5.38
C VAL A 498 -11.37 0.25 -4.93
N VAL A 499 -10.67 1.28 -4.48
CA VAL A 499 -9.22 1.20 -4.22
C VAL A 499 -8.92 1.13 -2.72
N PRO A 500 -7.73 0.65 -2.31
CA PRO A 500 -7.39 0.47 -0.90
C PRO A 500 -7.61 1.71 -0.05
N SER A 501 -7.18 2.88 -0.53
CA SER A 501 -7.37 4.13 0.22
C SER A 501 -8.82 4.63 0.19
N THR A 502 -9.68 4.15 -0.72
CA THR A 502 -11.14 4.38 -0.64
C THR A 502 -11.71 3.64 0.57
N TRP A 503 -11.29 2.39 0.80
CA TRP A 503 -11.69 1.63 2.00
C TRP A 503 -11.24 2.31 3.29
N ASN A 504 -9.95 2.66 3.37
CA ASN A 504 -9.35 3.12 4.63
C ASN A 504 -9.58 4.60 4.92
N ALA A 505 -9.54 5.48 3.90
CA ALA A 505 -9.74 6.94 4.03
C ALA A 505 -11.17 7.39 3.72
N GLY A 506 -12.08 6.47 3.47
CA GLY A 506 -13.49 6.77 3.27
C GLY A 506 -14.08 7.52 4.45
N PRO A 507 -15.03 8.44 4.21
CA PRO A 507 -15.79 9.10 5.27
C PRO A 507 -16.71 8.09 5.98
N ARG A 508 -17.54 8.56 6.90
CA ARG A 508 -18.61 7.74 7.51
C ARG A 508 -19.41 7.02 6.41
N ASN A 509 -19.78 5.80 6.71
CA ASN A 509 -20.60 5.00 5.79
C ASN A 509 -22.07 5.45 5.79
N PHE A 510 -22.92 4.74 5.05
CA PHE A 510 -24.35 5.01 4.99
C PHE A 510 -25.05 4.98 6.36
N ASN A 511 -24.54 4.19 7.32
CA ASN A 511 -25.07 4.05 8.69
C ASN A 511 -24.39 5.01 9.69
N ASP A 512 -23.65 6.02 9.21
CA ASP A 512 -22.90 6.98 10.03
C ASP A 512 -21.77 6.36 10.89
N GLU A 513 -21.36 5.11 10.58
CA GLU A 513 -20.20 4.49 11.22
C GLU A 513 -18.91 5.10 10.63
N PRO A 514 -17.92 5.50 11.45
CA PRO A 514 -16.71 6.14 10.98
C PRO A 514 -15.86 5.21 10.11
N GLY A 515 -15.22 5.78 9.09
CA GLY A 515 -14.24 5.07 8.27
C GLY A 515 -12.97 4.70 9.07
N PRO A 516 -12.12 3.80 8.54
CA PRO A 516 -10.94 3.32 9.28
C PRO A 516 -9.99 4.42 9.75
N TYR A 517 -9.69 5.46 8.95
CA TYR A 517 -8.84 6.56 9.40
C TYR A 517 -9.46 7.33 10.56
N GLU A 518 -10.73 7.67 10.45
CA GLU A 518 -11.45 8.41 11.48
C GLU A 518 -11.47 7.63 12.80
N ARG A 519 -11.78 6.34 12.71
CA ARG A 519 -11.83 5.47 13.88
C ARG A 519 -10.46 5.25 14.52
N ALA A 520 -9.40 5.09 13.74
CA ALA A 520 -8.04 4.91 14.24
C ALA A 520 -7.52 6.14 15.02
N LEU A 521 -8.01 7.33 14.69
CA LEU A 521 -7.63 8.57 15.35
C LEU A 521 -8.33 8.77 16.70
N ILE A 522 -9.55 8.23 16.88
CA ILE A 522 -10.31 8.37 18.13
C ILE A 522 -9.54 7.72 19.29
N GLY A 523 -9.40 8.47 20.40
CA GLY A 523 -8.67 8.05 21.59
C GLY A 523 -7.17 8.34 21.56
N THR A 524 -6.63 8.78 20.41
CA THR A 524 -5.22 9.18 20.31
C THR A 524 -4.95 10.41 21.19
N THR A 525 -3.93 10.33 22.03
CA THR A 525 -3.47 11.47 22.83
C THR A 525 -2.63 12.38 21.97
N VAL A 526 -2.86 13.68 22.03
CA VAL A 526 -2.12 14.72 21.30
C VAL A 526 -1.35 15.56 22.32
N ALA A 527 -0.04 15.46 22.31
CA ALA A 527 0.83 16.16 23.26
C ALA A 527 0.91 17.66 22.98
N ASP A 528 0.95 18.02 21.71
CA ASP A 528 0.98 19.41 21.24
C ASP A 528 -0.01 19.61 20.08
N PRO A 529 -1.15 20.27 20.31
CA PRO A 529 -2.14 20.54 19.26
C PRO A 529 -1.63 21.43 18.11
N GLU A 530 -0.58 22.22 18.31
CA GLU A 530 0.05 23.02 17.24
C GLU A 530 0.99 22.16 16.38
N LYS A 531 1.45 21.03 16.93
CA LYS A 531 2.31 20.05 16.26
C LYS A 531 1.78 18.63 16.48
N PRO A 532 0.62 18.28 15.88
CA PRO A 532 -0.10 17.03 16.18
C PRO A 532 0.57 15.80 15.53
N LEU A 533 1.79 15.49 15.93
CA LEU A 533 2.60 14.41 15.42
C LEU A 533 1.89 13.06 15.52
N GLU A 534 1.14 12.86 16.60
CA GLU A 534 0.44 11.59 16.87
C GLU A 534 -0.67 11.33 15.85
N VAL A 535 -1.38 12.37 15.41
CA VAL A 535 -2.37 12.28 14.32
C VAL A 535 -1.68 11.87 13.02
N VAL A 536 -0.56 12.53 12.71
CA VAL A 536 0.23 12.25 11.49
C VAL A 536 0.77 10.81 11.51
N ARG A 537 1.32 10.32 12.63
CA ARG A 537 1.77 8.93 12.81
C ARG A 537 0.68 7.92 12.52
N THR A 538 -0.51 8.14 13.06
CA THR A 538 -1.65 7.23 12.86
C THR A 538 -2.05 7.18 11.40
N VAL A 539 -2.19 8.34 10.74
CA VAL A 539 -2.56 8.43 9.32
C VAL A 539 -1.49 7.81 8.42
N HIS A 540 -0.21 8.13 8.63
CA HIS A 540 0.89 7.58 7.82
C HIS A 540 1.02 6.06 7.96
N SER A 541 0.60 5.46 9.08
CA SER A 541 0.64 4.00 9.24
C SER A 541 -0.17 3.24 8.19
N PHE A 542 -1.19 3.88 7.60
CA PHE A 542 -2.00 3.31 6.51
C PHE A 542 -1.37 3.48 5.13
N ASP A 543 -0.35 4.35 4.98
CA ASP A 543 0.23 4.69 3.68
C ASP A 543 -0.81 5.33 2.73
N PRO A 544 -1.31 6.56 3.02
CA PRO A 544 -2.36 7.16 2.22
C PRO A 544 -1.97 7.36 0.76
N CYS A 545 -2.86 6.94 -0.16
CA CYS A 545 -2.73 7.16 -1.59
C CYS A 545 -4.01 7.80 -2.12
N MET A 546 -4.09 9.13 -2.03
CA MET A 546 -5.34 9.85 -2.25
C MET A 546 -5.66 10.08 -3.72
N SER A 547 -4.68 10.14 -4.62
CA SER A 547 -4.97 10.12 -6.06
C SER A 547 -5.58 8.81 -6.52
N CYS A 548 -5.38 7.71 -5.77
CA CYS A 548 -6.10 6.47 -5.98
C CYS A 548 -7.56 6.59 -5.53
N ALA A 549 -7.80 7.25 -4.39
CA ALA A 549 -9.11 7.30 -3.76
C ALA A 549 -10.02 8.42 -4.32
N VAL A 550 -9.44 9.41 -5.03
CA VAL A 550 -10.12 10.64 -5.45
C VAL A 550 -9.61 11.15 -6.80
N HIS A 551 -10.48 11.74 -7.62
CA HIS A 551 -10.16 12.06 -9.01
C HIS A 551 -10.76 13.38 -9.50
N MET A 552 -9.99 14.49 -9.75
CA MET A 552 -10.55 15.69 -10.38
C MET A 552 -9.61 16.70 -11.09
N VAL A 553 -10.17 17.33 -12.12
CA VAL A 553 -10.10 18.78 -12.48
C VAL A 553 -11.45 19.18 -13.06
N ASP A 554 -11.95 20.42 -12.77
CA ASP A 554 -13.10 21.02 -13.48
C ASP A 554 -12.77 21.18 -14.97
N LEU A 555 -13.70 20.79 -15.83
CA LEU A 555 -13.62 20.89 -17.30
C LEU A 555 -13.44 22.35 -17.80
N THR A 556 -13.65 23.34 -16.95
CA THR A 556 -13.47 24.78 -17.25
C THR A 556 -12.14 25.34 -16.78
N GLY A 557 -11.31 24.56 -16.08
CA GLY A 557 -10.01 24.98 -15.53
C GLY A 557 -10.11 25.93 -14.33
N LYS A 558 -11.28 26.04 -13.70
CA LYS A 558 -11.49 26.91 -12.53
C LYS A 558 -11.02 26.22 -11.26
N GLU A 559 -10.13 26.89 -10.53
CA GLU A 559 -9.63 26.45 -9.23
C GLU A 559 -10.78 26.41 -8.21
N LEU A 560 -11.12 25.21 -7.71
CA LEU A 560 -12.24 25.00 -6.78
C LEU A 560 -11.85 25.13 -5.30
N SER A 561 -10.56 25.21 -4.98
CA SER A 561 -10.09 25.54 -3.62
C SER A 561 -8.70 26.18 -3.62
N LYS A 562 -8.47 27.14 -2.73
CA LYS A 562 -7.13 27.67 -2.41
C LYS A 562 -6.59 26.92 -1.20
N VAL A 563 -5.52 26.15 -1.38
CA VAL A 563 -4.75 25.56 -0.31
C VAL A 563 -3.78 26.61 0.24
N LYS A 564 -3.88 26.97 1.52
CA LYS A 564 -2.82 27.68 2.22
C LYS A 564 -1.85 26.62 2.78
N VAL A 565 -0.66 26.54 2.20
CA VAL A 565 0.48 25.84 2.81
C VAL A 565 1.01 26.78 3.90
N LEU A 566 0.97 26.33 5.16
CA LEU A 566 1.62 27.00 6.28
C LEU A 566 3.08 26.59 6.36
#